data_5dd826754809f88453bb485646472461
#
_entry.id   5dd826754809f88453bb485646472461
#
_cell.length_a   1.000
_cell.length_b   1.000
_cell.length_c   1.000
_cell.angle_alpha   90.00
_cell.angle_beta   90.00
_cell.angle_gamma   90.00
#
_symmetry.space_group_name_H-M   'P 1'
#
loop_
_entity.id
_entity.type
_entity.pdbx_description
1 polymer ?
#
loop_
_entity_poly.entity_id
_entity_poly.type
_entity_poly.pdbx_seq_one_letter_code
_entity_poly.pdbx_strand_id
1 'polypeptide(L)'
;MVLVIILIVPRDDSSRIPRIDYIAVAEQAAESSKNPIIAPELEKDWWSNQAKWLGNPVDAVPRFEVGFVGPKNEYIGMIQAFGVNPTWLALTLKDVVLEKNFSNQGSEIVWAIHRAPEGNDQPRARDYFWVTTIGENAILLYGTGSEAQFETLSQNIEAKLGVE
;
A
#
# COMPACT_ATOMS: atom_id res chain seq x y z
N MET A 1 19.94 57.37 -11.72
CA MET A 1 20.44 55.99 -11.52
C MET A 1 19.45 55.27 -10.59
N VAL A 2 18.61 54.41 -11.12
CA VAL A 2 17.58 53.68 -10.33
C VAL A 2 18.16 52.32 -9.96
N LEU A 3 18.33 52.08 -8.65
CA LEU A 3 18.80 50.80 -8.10
C LEU A 3 17.61 49.85 -8.00
N VAL A 4 17.53 48.89 -8.90
CA VAL A 4 16.54 47.80 -8.83
C VAL A 4 17.07 46.73 -7.88
N ILE A 5 16.56 46.69 -6.65
CA ILE A 5 16.83 45.58 -5.71
C ILE A 5 15.88 44.45 -6.07
N ILE A 6 16.39 43.43 -6.76
CA ILE A 6 15.67 42.17 -6.97
C ILE A 6 15.78 41.36 -5.66
N LEU A 7 14.74 41.40 -4.84
CA LEU A 7 14.59 40.49 -3.72
C LEU A 7 14.33 39.08 -4.27
N ILE A 8 15.37 38.26 -4.33
CA ILE A 8 15.25 36.84 -4.55
C ILE A 8 14.66 36.25 -3.25
N VAL A 9 13.36 36.10 -3.22
CA VAL A 9 12.69 35.31 -2.18
C VAL A 9 13.02 33.86 -2.50
N PRO A 10 13.75 33.11 -1.63
CA PRO A 10 13.90 31.68 -1.83
C PRO A 10 12.50 31.06 -1.75
N ARG A 11 12.02 30.54 -2.87
CA ARG A 11 10.86 29.65 -2.85
C ARG A 11 11.31 28.40 -2.13
N ASP A 12 10.73 28.17 -0.96
CA ASP A 12 10.82 26.88 -0.27
C ASP A 12 9.91 25.89 -1.05
N ASP A 13 10.46 25.31 -2.12
CA ASP A 13 9.82 24.30 -2.96
C ASP A 13 9.86 22.91 -2.30
N SER A 14 10.06 22.84 -0.99
CA SER A 14 9.80 21.62 -0.25
C SER A 14 8.28 21.41 -0.22
N SER A 15 7.74 20.74 -1.23
CA SER A 15 6.40 20.17 -1.21
C SER A 15 6.38 19.13 -0.08
N ARG A 16 6.09 19.58 1.15
CA ARG A 16 5.89 18.68 2.28
C ARG A 16 4.65 17.88 2.00
N ILE A 17 4.83 16.62 1.57
CA ILE A 17 3.74 15.67 1.46
C ILE A 17 3.11 15.57 2.85
N PRO A 18 1.81 15.88 3.01
CA PRO A 18 1.19 15.86 4.33
C PRO A 18 1.17 14.43 4.88
N ARG A 19 1.39 14.30 6.18
CA ARG A 19 1.16 13.04 6.89
C ARG A 19 -0.34 12.85 7.09
N ILE A 20 -0.86 11.70 6.72
CA ILE A 20 -2.27 11.35 6.83
C ILE A 20 -2.48 10.45 8.04
N ASP A 21 -3.51 10.75 8.84
CA ASP A 21 -4.00 9.83 9.86
C ASP A 21 -4.83 8.72 9.19
N TYR A 22 -4.12 7.68 8.73
CA TYR A 22 -4.74 6.56 8.02
C TYR A 22 -5.63 5.72 8.93
N ILE A 23 -5.42 5.76 10.25
CA ILE A 23 -6.26 5.04 11.22
C ILE A 23 -7.65 5.68 11.26
N ALA A 24 -7.73 7.00 11.37
CA ALA A 24 -9.01 7.72 11.33
C ALA A 24 -9.74 7.52 10.00
N VAL A 25 -9.01 7.47 8.88
CA VAL A 25 -9.62 7.17 7.56
C VAL A 25 -10.11 5.72 7.49
N ALA A 26 -9.39 4.76 8.08
CA ALA A 26 -9.81 3.36 8.14
C ALA A 26 -11.07 3.17 9.00
N GLU A 27 -11.18 3.85 10.14
CA GLU A 27 -12.37 3.84 10.99
C GLU A 27 -13.59 4.38 10.23
N GLN A 28 -13.45 5.50 9.55
CA GLN A 28 -14.51 6.10 8.74
C GLN A 28 -14.90 5.19 7.54
N ALA A 29 -13.93 4.52 6.94
CA ALA A 29 -14.15 3.55 5.89
C ALA A 29 -14.90 2.32 6.40
N ALA A 30 -14.61 1.83 7.61
CA ALA A 30 -15.29 0.68 8.23
C ALA A 30 -16.78 0.96 8.45
N GLU A 31 -17.15 2.18 8.88
CA GLU A 31 -18.55 2.60 9.02
C GLU A 31 -19.30 2.53 7.68
N SER A 32 -18.62 2.91 6.59
CA SER A 32 -19.21 2.97 5.25
C SER A 32 -19.24 1.61 4.54
N SER A 33 -18.23 0.79 4.75
CA SER A 33 -18.01 -0.47 4.02
C SER A 33 -18.84 -1.64 4.55
N LYS A 34 -19.26 -1.59 5.82
CA LYS A 34 -19.82 -2.71 6.60
C LYS A 34 -18.86 -3.91 6.71
N ASN A 35 -17.61 -3.73 6.37
CA ASN A 35 -16.53 -4.71 6.49
C ASN A 35 -15.43 -4.15 7.40
N PRO A 36 -14.72 -5.00 8.15
CA PRO A 36 -13.58 -4.54 8.92
C PRO A 36 -12.48 -4.01 7.99
N ILE A 37 -12.02 -2.80 8.24
CA ILE A 37 -10.91 -2.19 7.52
C ILE A 37 -9.64 -2.36 8.34
N ILE A 38 -8.59 -2.87 7.71
CA ILE A 38 -7.32 -3.15 8.36
C ILE A 38 -6.49 -1.87 8.38
N ALA A 39 -6.13 -1.42 9.58
CA ALA A 39 -5.15 -0.37 9.82
C ALA A 39 -3.96 -1.01 10.55
N PRO A 40 -2.93 -1.50 9.84
CA PRO A 40 -1.81 -2.19 10.46
C PRO A 40 -0.97 -1.22 11.30
N GLU A 41 -0.33 -1.72 12.35
CA GLU A 41 0.68 -0.95 13.06
C GLU A 41 1.91 -0.76 12.17
N LEU A 42 2.50 0.43 12.26
CA LEU A 42 3.70 0.76 11.51
C LEU A 42 4.92 0.70 12.41
N GLU A 43 6.06 0.31 11.84
CA GLU A 43 7.34 0.46 12.49
C GLU A 43 7.66 1.94 12.77
N LYS A 44 8.57 2.16 13.71
CA LYS A 44 9.05 3.49 14.05
C LYS A 44 9.54 4.25 12.81
N ASP A 45 9.19 5.54 12.74
CA ASP A 45 9.56 6.46 11.67
C ASP A 45 8.87 6.21 10.31
N TRP A 46 7.98 5.21 10.22
CA TRP A 46 7.05 5.07 9.10
C TRP A 46 5.84 5.97 9.28
N TRP A 47 5.29 6.45 8.18
CA TRP A 47 4.12 7.32 8.17
C TRP A 47 3.28 7.11 6.91
N SER A 48 2.02 7.58 6.91
CA SER A 48 1.15 7.48 5.75
C SER A 48 1.12 8.79 4.97
N ASN A 49 1.28 8.72 3.65
CA ASN A 49 1.18 9.85 2.73
C ASN A 49 -0.19 9.94 2.03
N GLN A 50 -0.96 8.85 2.06
CA GLN A 50 -2.32 8.81 1.53
C GLN A 50 -3.13 7.70 2.20
N ALA A 51 -4.42 7.94 2.38
CA ALA A 51 -5.40 6.92 2.73
C ALA A 51 -6.74 7.31 2.13
N LYS A 52 -7.47 6.35 1.54
CA LYS A 52 -8.78 6.60 0.93
C LYS A 52 -9.63 5.35 0.90
N TRP A 53 -10.93 5.55 1.04
CA TRP A 53 -11.96 4.55 0.79
C TRP A 53 -12.61 4.78 -0.58
N LEU A 54 -12.67 3.75 -1.40
CA LEU A 54 -13.36 3.71 -2.68
C LEU A 54 -14.54 2.74 -2.56
N GLY A 55 -15.70 3.25 -2.13
CA GLY A 55 -16.87 2.41 -1.84
C GLY A 55 -17.66 2.00 -3.08
N ASN A 56 -17.58 2.78 -4.17
CA ASN A 56 -18.30 2.50 -5.41
C ASN A 56 -17.46 2.88 -6.64
N PRO A 57 -16.32 2.21 -6.84
CA PRO A 57 -15.45 2.49 -7.98
C PRO A 57 -16.04 1.96 -9.29
N VAL A 58 -15.55 2.47 -10.42
CA VAL A 58 -16.03 2.09 -11.77
C VAL A 58 -15.83 0.61 -12.05
N ASP A 59 -14.78 -0.01 -11.50
CA ASP A 59 -14.47 -1.44 -11.64
C ASP A 59 -15.29 -2.34 -10.69
N ALA A 60 -16.22 -1.76 -9.93
CA ALA A 60 -17.12 -2.43 -8.99
C ALA A 60 -16.43 -3.27 -7.90
N VAL A 61 -15.15 -3.00 -7.58
CA VAL A 61 -14.42 -3.64 -6.48
C VAL A 61 -14.14 -2.60 -5.39
N PRO A 62 -14.99 -2.51 -4.35
CA PRO A 62 -14.77 -1.60 -3.22
C PRO A 62 -13.43 -1.90 -2.55
N ARG A 63 -12.70 -0.86 -2.15
CA ARG A 63 -11.39 -1.05 -1.54
C ARG A 63 -10.93 0.12 -0.68
N PHE A 64 -10.13 -0.20 0.30
CA PHE A 64 -9.36 0.75 1.07
C PHE A 64 -7.92 0.76 0.53
N GLU A 65 -7.43 1.93 0.19
CA GLU A 65 -6.06 2.12 -0.29
C GLU A 65 -5.31 3.03 0.66
N VAL A 66 -4.12 2.62 1.08
CA VAL A 66 -3.23 3.41 1.93
C VAL A 66 -1.79 3.30 1.45
N GLY A 67 -1.04 4.38 1.52
CA GLY A 67 0.38 4.42 1.19
C GLY A 67 1.22 4.72 2.42
N PHE A 68 2.25 3.95 2.64
CA PHE A 68 3.21 4.08 3.74
C PHE A 68 4.58 4.48 3.19
N VAL A 69 5.22 5.41 3.87
CA VAL A 69 6.56 5.91 3.52
C VAL A 69 7.51 5.63 4.67
N GLY A 70 8.59 4.95 4.37
CA GLY A 70 9.64 4.61 5.31
C GLY A 70 10.67 5.73 5.49
N PRO A 71 11.57 5.57 6.47
CA PRO A 71 12.54 6.60 6.86
C PRO A 71 13.58 6.94 5.78
N LYS A 72 13.77 6.08 4.78
CA LYS A 72 14.68 6.30 3.64
C LYS A 72 13.90 6.52 2.33
N ASN A 73 12.65 6.98 2.43
CA ASN A 73 11.72 7.17 1.32
C ASN A 73 11.31 5.87 0.60
N GLU A 74 11.42 4.72 1.25
CA GLU A 74 10.79 3.49 0.78
C GLU A 74 9.27 3.68 0.75
N TYR A 75 8.62 3.04 -0.17
CA TYR A 75 7.18 3.12 -0.29
C TYR A 75 6.55 1.72 -0.28
N ILE A 76 5.52 1.54 0.53
CA ILE A 76 4.65 0.35 0.47
C ILE A 76 3.20 0.82 0.44
N GLY A 77 2.51 0.53 -0.64
CA GLY A 77 1.06 0.70 -0.74
C GLY A 77 0.35 -0.57 -0.29
N MET A 78 -0.77 -0.42 0.41
CA MET A 78 -1.67 -1.50 0.75
C MET A 78 -3.03 -1.25 0.10
N ILE A 79 -3.59 -2.28 -0.51
CA ILE A 79 -4.96 -2.32 -1.01
C ILE A 79 -5.68 -3.45 -0.30
N GLN A 80 -6.72 -3.13 0.46
CA GLN A 80 -7.68 -4.12 0.95
C GLN A 80 -8.93 -4.03 0.09
N ALA A 81 -9.18 -5.04 -0.72
CA ALA A 81 -10.25 -5.10 -1.71
C ALA A 81 -11.31 -6.14 -1.32
N PHE A 82 -12.57 -5.83 -1.59
CA PHE A 82 -13.72 -6.64 -1.18
C PHE A 82 -14.49 -7.15 -2.40
N GLY A 83 -14.91 -8.42 -2.35
CA GLY A 83 -15.61 -9.04 -3.46
C GLY A 83 -14.80 -9.04 -4.76
N VAL A 84 -13.52 -9.36 -4.67
CA VAL A 84 -12.65 -9.38 -5.83
C VAL A 84 -13.03 -10.48 -6.79
N ASN A 85 -12.96 -10.18 -8.09
CA ASN A 85 -13.12 -11.18 -9.13
C ASN A 85 -11.79 -11.45 -9.83
N PRO A 86 -11.63 -12.63 -10.51
CA PRO A 86 -10.40 -13.01 -11.17
C PRO A 86 -9.91 -11.99 -12.22
N THR A 87 -10.83 -11.33 -12.91
CA THR A 87 -10.50 -10.34 -13.94
C THR A 87 -9.85 -9.10 -13.32
N TRP A 88 -10.42 -8.59 -12.21
CA TRP A 88 -9.87 -7.44 -11.51
C TRP A 88 -8.45 -7.74 -11.00
N LEU A 89 -8.26 -8.91 -10.39
CA LEU A 89 -6.96 -9.33 -9.87
C LEU A 89 -5.93 -9.49 -11.00
N ALA A 90 -6.32 -10.15 -12.11
CA ALA A 90 -5.46 -10.31 -13.28
C ALA A 90 -5.06 -8.97 -13.90
N LEU A 91 -5.98 -8.01 -13.99
CA LEU A 91 -5.68 -6.66 -14.48
C LEU A 91 -4.76 -5.89 -13.54
N THR A 92 -4.91 -6.08 -12.22
CA THR A 92 -4.05 -5.43 -11.22
C THR A 92 -2.62 -5.96 -11.29
N LEU A 93 -2.44 -7.26 -11.59
CA LEU A 93 -1.15 -7.97 -11.62
C LEU A 93 -0.63 -8.20 -13.06
N LYS A 94 -1.19 -7.54 -14.06
CA LYS A 94 -0.90 -7.80 -15.48
C LYS A 94 0.58 -7.69 -15.90
N ASP A 95 1.33 -6.84 -15.20
CA ASP A 95 2.73 -6.51 -15.53
C ASP A 95 3.74 -7.29 -14.65
N VAL A 96 3.26 -8.18 -13.79
CA VAL A 96 4.09 -8.97 -12.88
C VAL A 96 3.77 -10.47 -12.99
N VAL A 97 4.73 -11.31 -12.63
CA VAL A 97 4.58 -12.76 -12.62
C VAL A 97 4.82 -13.33 -11.23
N LEU A 98 4.17 -14.44 -10.93
CA LEU A 98 4.39 -15.15 -9.67
C LEU A 98 5.83 -15.61 -9.55
N GLU A 99 6.52 -15.19 -8.50
CA GLU A 99 7.90 -15.58 -8.19
C GLU A 99 7.93 -16.74 -7.20
N LYS A 100 7.25 -16.57 -6.06
CA LYS A 100 7.20 -17.56 -4.97
C LYS A 100 5.99 -17.34 -4.07
N ASN A 101 5.71 -18.31 -3.22
CA ASN A 101 4.80 -18.17 -2.09
C ASN A 101 5.60 -17.99 -0.79
N PHE A 102 5.02 -17.24 0.15
CA PHE A 102 5.59 -16.96 1.46
C PHE A 102 4.48 -17.07 2.51
N SER A 103 4.85 -17.56 3.71
CA SER A 103 3.98 -17.53 4.88
C SER A 103 4.80 -17.10 6.09
N ASN A 104 4.24 -16.27 6.93
CA ASN A 104 4.85 -15.93 8.21
C ASN A 104 4.88 -17.16 9.12
N GLN A 105 5.87 -17.21 10.01
CA GLN A 105 5.99 -18.34 10.93
C GLN A 105 4.73 -18.46 11.82
N GLY A 106 4.11 -19.62 11.80
CA GLY A 106 2.91 -19.90 12.58
C GLY A 106 1.60 -19.42 11.93
N SER A 107 1.65 -18.79 10.75
CA SER A 107 0.48 -18.32 10.02
C SER A 107 0.02 -19.31 8.96
N GLU A 108 -1.29 -19.45 8.80
CA GLU A 108 -1.92 -20.18 7.70
C GLU A 108 -2.09 -19.31 6.45
N ILE A 109 -1.84 -18.00 6.55
CA ILE A 109 -1.96 -17.07 5.43
C ILE A 109 -0.78 -17.25 4.48
N VAL A 110 -1.11 -17.42 3.21
CA VAL A 110 -0.12 -17.53 2.12
C VAL A 110 -0.12 -16.23 1.33
N TRP A 111 1.04 -15.63 1.21
CA TRP A 111 1.29 -14.48 0.35
C TRP A 111 1.93 -14.95 -0.95
N ALA A 112 1.25 -14.71 -2.06
CA ALA A 112 1.81 -14.91 -3.40
C ALA A 112 2.65 -13.69 -3.79
N ILE A 113 3.96 -13.88 -3.92
CA ILE A 113 4.89 -12.82 -4.27
C ILE A 113 5.04 -12.76 -5.78
N HIS A 114 4.75 -11.59 -6.36
CA HIS A 114 4.85 -11.33 -7.78
C HIS A 114 5.88 -10.25 -8.05
N ARG A 115 6.61 -10.39 -9.14
CA ARG A 115 7.64 -9.45 -9.56
C ARG A 115 7.56 -9.20 -11.07
N ALA A 116 7.88 -7.97 -11.48
CA ALA A 116 8.04 -7.68 -12.90
C ALA A 116 9.21 -8.49 -13.49
N PRO A 117 9.09 -8.96 -14.73
CA PRO A 117 10.20 -9.61 -15.44
C PRO A 117 11.44 -8.71 -15.46
N GLU A 118 12.62 -9.35 -15.43
CA GLU A 118 13.90 -8.63 -15.54
C GLU A 118 13.97 -7.80 -16.84
N GLY A 119 14.56 -6.60 -16.76
CA GLY A 119 14.73 -5.69 -17.90
C GLY A 119 14.23 -4.27 -17.65
N ASN A 120 13.80 -3.96 -16.46
CA ASN A 120 13.36 -2.61 -16.10
C ASN A 120 14.50 -1.90 -15.35
N ASP A 121 15.19 -0.96 -16.02
CA ASP A 121 16.32 -0.23 -15.44
C ASP A 121 15.93 0.71 -14.26
N GLN A 122 14.63 0.94 -14.08
CA GLN A 122 14.10 1.74 -12.96
C GLN A 122 12.90 1.01 -12.33
N PRO A 123 13.07 0.40 -11.14
CA PRO A 123 11.98 -0.27 -10.45
C PRO A 123 10.87 0.73 -10.09
N ARG A 124 9.63 0.37 -10.45
CA ARG A 124 8.41 1.11 -10.12
C ARG A 124 7.74 0.47 -8.91
N ALA A 125 6.95 1.22 -8.17
CA ALA A 125 6.23 0.69 -7.01
C ALA A 125 5.34 -0.52 -7.36
N ARG A 126 4.83 -0.60 -8.60
CA ARG A 126 3.98 -1.71 -9.07
C ARG A 126 4.73 -2.83 -9.79
N ASP A 127 6.04 -2.89 -9.65
CA ASP A 127 6.87 -3.99 -10.16
C ASP A 127 7.04 -5.12 -9.13
N TYR A 128 6.54 -4.94 -7.89
CA TYR A 128 6.62 -5.90 -6.81
C TYR A 128 5.34 -5.93 -5.98
N PHE A 129 4.75 -7.10 -5.86
CA PHE A 129 3.50 -7.31 -5.11
C PHE A 129 3.60 -8.52 -4.19
N TRP A 130 2.98 -8.38 -3.01
CA TRP A 130 2.59 -9.48 -2.15
C TRP A 130 1.06 -9.52 -2.12
N VAL A 131 0.48 -10.65 -2.43
CA VAL A 131 -0.97 -10.80 -2.57
C VAL A 131 -1.45 -11.97 -1.74
N THR A 132 -2.45 -11.73 -0.91
CA THR A 132 -3.20 -12.80 -0.25
C THR A 132 -4.69 -12.64 -0.52
N THR A 133 -5.41 -13.78 -0.56
CA THR A 133 -6.86 -13.81 -0.72
C THR A 133 -7.47 -14.55 0.47
N ILE A 134 -8.51 -13.97 1.04
CA ILE A 134 -9.25 -14.51 2.18
C ILE A 134 -10.72 -14.51 1.81
N GLY A 135 -11.25 -15.67 1.45
CA GLY A 135 -12.58 -15.78 0.85
C GLY A 135 -12.67 -14.99 -0.46
N GLU A 136 -13.62 -14.07 -0.55
CA GLU A 136 -13.81 -13.19 -1.71
C GLU A 136 -13.03 -11.87 -1.62
N ASN A 137 -12.19 -11.71 -0.60
CA ASN A 137 -11.44 -10.48 -0.37
C ASN A 137 -9.96 -10.70 -0.69
N ALA A 138 -9.25 -9.63 -1.02
CA ALA A 138 -7.82 -9.66 -1.25
C ALA A 138 -7.11 -8.52 -0.52
N ILE A 139 -5.88 -8.80 -0.08
CA ILE A 139 -4.96 -7.79 0.40
C ILE A 139 -3.73 -7.82 -0.52
N LEU A 140 -3.40 -6.66 -1.06
CA LEU A 140 -2.25 -6.48 -1.91
C LEU A 140 -1.31 -5.46 -1.27
N LEU A 141 -0.05 -5.83 -1.12
CA LEU A 141 1.03 -4.92 -0.81
C LEU A 141 1.86 -4.72 -2.06
N TYR A 142 2.30 -3.49 -2.34
CA TYR A 142 3.15 -3.19 -3.48
C TYR A 142 4.08 -2.02 -3.17
N GLY A 143 5.26 -2.00 -3.73
CA GLY A 143 6.15 -0.88 -3.46
C GLY A 143 7.62 -1.14 -3.72
N THR A 144 8.42 -0.23 -3.18
CA THR A 144 9.89 -0.23 -3.30
C THR A 144 10.59 -0.63 -2.00
N GLY A 145 9.83 -1.02 -0.98
CA GLY A 145 10.36 -1.52 0.28
C GLY A 145 11.17 -2.81 0.10
N SER A 146 12.02 -3.11 1.06
CA SER A 146 12.74 -4.39 1.10
C SER A 146 11.80 -5.54 1.45
N GLU A 147 12.19 -6.77 1.13
CA GLU A 147 11.42 -7.98 1.48
C GLU A 147 11.16 -8.06 3.00
N ALA A 148 12.14 -7.71 3.84
CA ALA A 148 11.96 -7.67 5.29
C ALA A 148 10.90 -6.65 5.75
N GLN A 149 10.78 -5.51 5.08
CA GLN A 149 9.76 -4.51 5.37
C GLN A 149 8.35 -4.99 4.95
N PHE A 150 8.25 -5.70 3.82
CA PHE A 150 7.00 -6.36 3.42
C PHE A 150 6.62 -7.46 4.42
N GLU A 151 7.59 -8.26 4.88
CA GLU A 151 7.38 -9.29 5.89
C GLU A 151 6.85 -8.69 7.20
N THR A 152 7.49 -7.66 7.74
CA THR A 152 7.03 -6.97 8.95
C THR A 152 5.61 -6.43 8.78
N LEU A 153 5.32 -5.78 7.65
CA LEU A 153 3.99 -5.24 7.40
C LEU A 153 2.94 -6.34 7.24
N SER A 154 3.28 -7.46 6.59
CA SER A 154 2.37 -8.61 6.45
C SER A 154 2.04 -9.22 7.81
N GLN A 155 3.02 -9.35 8.72
CA GLN A 155 2.79 -9.80 10.10
C GLN A 155 1.83 -8.89 10.86
N ASN A 156 2.02 -7.58 10.76
CA ASN A 156 1.14 -6.60 11.40
C ASN A 156 -0.29 -6.61 10.83
N ILE A 157 -0.45 -6.91 9.54
CA ILE A 157 -1.75 -7.13 8.91
C ILE A 157 -2.41 -8.41 9.44
N GLU A 158 -1.68 -9.51 9.49
CA GLU A 158 -2.16 -10.80 9.99
C GLU A 158 -2.60 -10.71 11.45
N ALA A 159 -1.86 -9.98 12.29
CA ALA A 159 -2.24 -9.71 13.68
C ALA A 159 -3.59 -8.98 13.79
N LYS A 160 -3.90 -8.07 12.85
CA LYS A 160 -5.21 -7.38 12.81
C LYS A 160 -6.33 -8.25 12.25
N LEU A 161 -6.00 -9.26 11.46
CA LEU A 161 -6.98 -10.26 10.99
C LEU A 161 -7.39 -11.26 12.07
N GLY A 162 -6.67 -11.32 13.18
CA GLY A 162 -6.92 -12.28 14.27
C GLY A 162 -6.58 -13.72 13.91
N VAL A 163 -5.67 -13.91 12.97
CA VAL A 163 -5.13 -15.22 12.59
C VAL A 163 -3.85 -15.41 13.40
N GLU A 164 -3.95 -16.15 14.49
CA GLU A 164 -2.81 -16.68 15.26
C GLU A 164 -2.50 -18.11 14.83
#